data_2bb52edf7f65437f7c261aaadfb5c581
#
_entry.id   2bb52edf7f65437f7c261aaadfb5c581
#
_cell.length_a   1.000
_cell.length_b   1.000
_cell.length_c   1.000
_cell.angle_alpha   90.00
_cell.angle_beta   90.00
_cell.angle_gamma   90.00
#
_symmetry.space_group_name_H-M   'P 1'
#
loop_
_entity.id
_entity.type
_entity.pdbx_description
1 polymer ?
#
loop_
_entity_poly.entity_id
_entity_poly.type
_entity_poly.pdbx_seq_one_letter_code
_entity_poly.pdbx_strand_id
1 'polypeptide(L)'
;NLNIKGYKFEIIIVDDGSTDNSYQILNTERKKFKNITILKLMRNFGQTAALAAGTDCSKGEIIITMDGDNQNDPSDIKNLLKKIENNYDLVSGWRKNRKDNFFSRILLSKIANYLISKISGVKLNDYGCTLKAYNARLLKNIVMYGEMHRFIPIYIKWLGGKITEIPVNHYPRKYGKTKYGLSRVYKVFSDIILILLIDKYFTKPMHLFGGFSIINFIFGIIFFILMIYIKYSSINLAFHKTPLPSLVVLFILI
;
A
#
# COMPACT_ATOMS: atom_id res chain seq x y z
N ASN A 1 29.87 -6.85 1.98
CA ASN A 1 30.12 -7.29 3.38
C ASN A 1 29.34 -6.41 4.33
N LEU A 2 28.10 -6.82 4.65
CA LEU A 2 27.30 -6.27 5.73
C LEU A 2 27.90 -6.73 7.07
N ASN A 3 28.95 -6.07 7.53
CA ASN A 3 29.48 -6.33 8.88
C ASN A 3 28.77 -5.40 9.86
N ILE A 4 27.61 -5.85 10.37
CA ILE A 4 26.86 -5.15 11.40
C ILE A 4 27.31 -5.77 12.72
N LYS A 5 28.31 -5.15 13.39
CA LYS A 5 28.80 -5.62 14.69
C LYS A 5 27.63 -5.79 15.67
N GLY A 6 27.53 -6.95 16.32
CA GLY A 6 26.56 -7.24 17.36
C GLY A 6 25.25 -7.92 16.89
N TYR A 7 25.02 -8.08 15.57
CA TYR A 7 23.83 -8.74 15.04
C TYR A 7 24.17 -10.05 14.32
N LYS A 8 23.38 -11.10 14.60
CA LYS A 8 23.27 -12.25 13.73
C LYS A 8 22.18 -11.94 12.69
N PHE A 9 22.42 -12.24 11.43
CA PHE A 9 21.48 -11.95 10.36
C PHE A 9 21.34 -13.12 9.39
N GLU A 10 20.18 -13.24 8.83
CA GLU A 10 19.82 -14.07 7.68
C GLU A 10 19.44 -13.17 6.51
N ILE A 11 19.62 -13.64 5.30
CA ILE A 11 19.20 -12.98 4.07
C ILE A 11 18.18 -13.87 3.39
N ILE A 12 16.98 -13.35 3.18
CA ILE A 12 15.91 -14.04 2.46
C ILE A 12 15.70 -13.31 1.16
N ILE A 13 15.98 -13.95 0.06
CA ILE A 13 15.80 -13.43 -1.29
C ILE A 13 14.56 -14.08 -1.88
N VAL A 14 13.58 -13.27 -2.25
CA VAL A 14 12.35 -13.75 -2.87
C VAL A 14 12.40 -13.42 -4.36
N ASP A 15 12.42 -14.44 -5.19
CA ASP A 15 12.30 -14.34 -6.65
C ASP A 15 10.82 -14.44 -7.03
N ASP A 16 10.24 -13.31 -7.44
CA ASP A 16 8.82 -13.20 -7.83
C ASP A 16 8.60 -13.67 -9.29
N GLY A 17 9.02 -14.91 -9.55
CA GLY A 17 8.80 -15.59 -10.85
C GLY A 17 9.61 -14.98 -12.00
N SER A 18 10.90 -14.71 -11.79
CA SER A 18 11.79 -14.28 -12.86
C SER A 18 11.84 -15.27 -14.02
N THR A 19 11.78 -14.76 -15.23
CA THR A 19 11.82 -15.53 -16.48
C THR A 19 13.22 -15.60 -17.10
N ASP A 20 14.17 -14.87 -16.53
CA ASP A 20 15.59 -14.83 -16.92
C ASP A 20 16.44 -15.74 -16.00
N ASN A 21 17.76 -15.60 -16.13
CA ASN A 21 18.72 -16.39 -15.36
C ASN A 21 18.89 -15.95 -13.89
N SER A 22 18.04 -15.04 -13.38
CA SER A 22 18.16 -14.50 -12.01
C SER A 22 18.17 -15.60 -10.96
N TYR A 23 17.24 -16.55 -11.05
CA TYR A 23 17.16 -17.65 -10.09
C TYR A 23 18.40 -18.54 -10.09
N GLN A 24 18.95 -18.88 -11.28
CA GLN A 24 20.15 -19.71 -11.41
C GLN A 24 21.37 -19.01 -10.78
N ILE A 25 21.51 -17.70 -11.04
CA ILE A 25 22.58 -16.89 -10.46
C ILE A 25 22.45 -16.85 -8.94
N LEU A 26 21.27 -16.59 -8.40
CA LEU A 26 21.01 -16.58 -6.97
C LEU A 26 21.35 -17.94 -6.32
N ASN A 27 20.96 -19.04 -6.95
CA ASN A 27 21.21 -20.39 -6.43
C ASN A 27 22.70 -20.74 -6.43
N THR A 28 23.46 -20.20 -7.38
CA THR A 28 24.93 -20.35 -7.41
C THR A 28 25.56 -19.53 -6.29
N GLU A 29 25.14 -18.29 -6.09
CA GLU A 29 25.65 -17.44 -5.01
C GLU A 29 25.29 -17.95 -3.62
N ARG A 30 24.09 -18.53 -3.44
CA ARG A 30 23.67 -19.17 -2.17
C ARG A 30 24.69 -20.23 -1.69
N LYS A 31 25.31 -20.98 -2.60
CA LYS A 31 26.29 -22.01 -2.20
C LYS A 31 27.51 -21.44 -1.49
N LYS A 32 27.81 -20.14 -1.70
CA LYS A 32 28.95 -19.45 -1.08
C LYS A 32 28.64 -18.95 0.34
N PHE A 33 27.36 -18.80 0.70
CA PHE A 33 26.93 -18.16 1.94
C PHE A 33 25.86 -19.02 2.67
N LYS A 34 26.18 -19.44 3.90
CA LYS A 34 25.28 -20.31 4.69
C LYS A 34 24.01 -19.62 5.21
N ASN A 35 24.01 -18.30 5.25
CA ASN A 35 22.91 -17.49 5.81
C ASN A 35 21.96 -16.92 4.74
N ILE A 36 21.99 -17.45 3.52
CA ILE A 36 21.10 -17.05 2.43
C ILE A 36 20.02 -18.12 2.21
N THR A 37 18.78 -17.71 2.26
CA THR A 37 17.60 -18.48 1.85
C THR A 37 17.02 -17.87 0.59
N ILE A 38 16.69 -18.70 -0.39
CA ILE A 38 16.02 -18.25 -1.64
C ILE A 38 14.64 -18.86 -1.68
N LEU A 39 13.64 -18.01 -1.85
CA LEU A 39 12.26 -18.39 -2.11
C LEU A 39 11.95 -18.07 -3.57
N LYS A 40 11.49 -19.06 -4.33
CA LYS A 40 11.05 -18.88 -5.71
C LYS A 40 9.53 -19.01 -5.78
N LEU A 41 8.86 -17.97 -6.20
CA LEU A 41 7.44 -18.01 -6.48
C LEU A 41 7.20 -18.64 -7.87
N MET A 42 6.09 -19.34 -8.03
CA MET A 42 5.79 -20.07 -9.27
C MET A 42 5.53 -19.15 -10.47
N ARG A 43 5.09 -17.91 -10.20
CA ARG A 43 4.88 -16.87 -11.20
C ARG A 43 5.04 -15.50 -10.55
N ASN A 44 4.96 -14.44 -11.33
CA ASN A 44 4.90 -13.08 -10.77
C ASN A 44 3.54 -12.85 -10.08
N PHE A 45 3.58 -12.72 -8.75
CA PHE A 45 2.43 -12.40 -7.89
C PHE A 45 2.46 -10.94 -7.41
N GLY A 46 3.57 -10.23 -7.64
CA GLY A 46 3.78 -8.85 -7.24
C GLY A 46 4.50 -8.67 -5.91
N GLN A 47 4.95 -7.43 -5.69
CA GLN A 47 5.84 -7.06 -4.59
C GLN A 47 5.27 -7.40 -3.21
N THR A 48 3.95 -7.24 -3.00
CA THR A 48 3.31 -7.53 -1.71
C THR A 48 3.38 -9.01 -1.38
N ALA A 49 3.11 -9.89 -2.36
CA ALA A 49 3.18 -11.34 -2.16
C ALA A 49 4.62 -11.80 -1.88
N ALA A 50 5.59 -11.25 -2.61
CA ALA A 50 7.00 -11.52 -2.36
C ALA A 50 7.43 -11.08 -0.95
N LEU A 51 6.97 -9.90 -0.50
CA LEU A 51 7.23 -9.39 0.84
C LEU A 51 6.59 -10.29 1.91
N ALA A 52 5.34 -10.70 1.73
CA ALA A 52 4.64 -11.61 2.64
C ALA A 52 5.41 -12.93 2.78
N ALA A 53 5.76 -13.59 1.66
CA ALA A 53 6.51 -14.83 1.66
C ALA A 53 7.86 -14.70 2.39
N GLY A 54 8.58 -13.61 2.17
CA GLY A 54 9.84 -13.32 2.87
C GLY A 54 9.64 -13.10 4.37
N THR A 55 8.59 -12.38 4.75
CA THR A 55 8.22 -12.12 6.15
C THR A 55 7.86 -13.40 6.88
N ASP A 56 7.06 -14.25 6.29
CA ASP A 56 6.63 -15.53 6.88
C ASP A 56 7.81 -16.46 7.11
N CYS A 57 8.76 -16.50 6.18
CA CYS A 57 9.96 -17.33 6.26
C CYS A 57 10.99 -16.78 7.25
N SER A 58 10.92 -15.48 7.61
CA SER A 58 11.92 -14.84 8.46
C SER A 58 11.85 -15.32 9.91
N LYS A 59 13.03 -15.41 10.57
CA LYS A 59 13.18 -15.83 11.98
C LYS A 59 13.67 -14.71 12.88
N GLY A 60 14.20 -13.64 12.29
CA GLY A 60 14.75 -12.51 13.03
C GLY A 60 13.68 -11.69 13.78
N GLU A 61 14.08 -11.06 14.87
CA GLU A 61 13.22 -10.12 15.65
C GLU A 61 12.99 -8.80 14.91
N ILE A 62 13.94 -8.43 14.03
CA ILE A 62 13.88 -7.25 13.19
C ILE A 62 13.89 -7.72 11.74
N ILE A 63 12.91 -7.27 10.95
CA ILE A 63 12.83 -7.54 9.52
C ILE A 63 13.20 -6.26 8.77
N ILE A 64 14.17 -6.35 7.86
CA ILE A 64 14.56 -5.25 7.00
C ILE A 64 14.24 -5.63 5.57
N THR A 65 13.47 -4.78 4.89
CA THR A 65 13.08 -4.98 3.51
C THR A 65 13.89 -4.08 2.60
N MET A 66 14.22 -4.56 1.41
CA MET A 66 14.98 -3.80 0.41
C MET A 66 14.72 -4.39 -0.98
N ASP A 67 14.62 -3.54 -1.99
CA ASP A 67 14.57 -4.00 -3.39
C ASP A 67 15.95 -4.47 -3.86
N GLY A 68 15.97 -5.51 -4.72
CA GLY A 68 17.18 -6.08 -5.28
C GLY A 68 17.70 -5.36 -6.55
N ASP A 69 17.27 -4.13 -6.83
CA ASP A 69 17.59 -3.38 -8.06
C ASP A 69 18.76 -2.40 -7.92
N ASN A 70 19.50 -2.51 -6.82
CA ASN A 70 20.65 -1.65 -6.48
C ASN A 70 20.33 -0.15 -6.34
N GLN A 71 19.06 0.22 -6.13
CA GLN A 71 18.71 1.61 -5.90
C GLN A 71 18.87 2.02 -4.42
N ASN A 72 18.80 1.09 -3.48
CA ASN A 72 19.00 1.32 -2.06
C ASN A 72 20.45 1.02 -1.64
N ASP A 73 20.93 1.76 -0.66
CA ASP A 73 22.27 1.56 -0.08
C ASP A 73 22.18 0.67 1.17
N PRO A 74 22.79 -0.53 1.16
CA PRO A 74 22.81 -1.39 2.32
C PRO A 74 23.48 -0.78 3.56
N SER A 75 24.34 0.23 3.39
CA SER A 75 25.00 0.91 4.51
C SER A 75 24.03 1.67 5.41
N ASP A 76 22.87 2.10 4.87
CA ASP A 76 21.81 2.78 5.61
C ASP A 76 21.09 1.87 6.62
N ILE A 77 21.23 0.54 6.48
CA ILE A 77 20.67 -0.45 7.44
C ILE A 77 21.09 -0.16 8.87
N LYS A 78 22.35 0.26 9.08
CA LYS A 78 22.85 0.60 10.41
C LYS A 78 22.05 1.74 11.08
N ASN A 79 21.66 2.73 10.29
CA ASN A 79 20.90 3.88 10.77
C ASN A 79 19.45 3.50 11.09
N LEU A 80 18.88 2.58 10.31
CA LEU A 80 17.55 2.02 10.59
C LEU A 80 17.55 1.23 11.91
N LEU A 81 18.53 0.35 12.11
CA LEU A 81 18.69 -0.45 13.33
C LEU A 81 18.81 0.42 14.58
N LYS A 82 19.65 1.46 14.56
CA LYS A 82 19.77 2.41 15.69
C LYS A 82 18.42 3.03 16.10
N LYS A 83 17.50 3.25 15.16
CA LYS A 83 16.17 3.78 15.48
C LYS A 83 15.26 2.70 16.04
N ILE A 84 15.35 1.46 15.57
CA ILE A 84 14.63 0.33 16.19
C ILE A 84 15.07 0.13 17.64
N GLU A 85 16.39 0.20 17.92
CA GLU A 85 16.94 0.15 19.30
C GLU A 85 16.39 1.28 20.21
N ASN A 86 16.01 2.41 19.61
CA ASN A 86 15.37 3.53 20.32
C ASN A 86 13.85 3.36 20.47
N ASN A 87 13.35 2.11 20.51
CA ASN A 87 11.95 1.75 20.72
C ASN A 87 10.98 2.24 19.62
N TYR A 88 11.45 2.34 18.36
CA TYR A 88 10.56 2.45 17.21
C TYR A 88 10.23 1.07 16.66
N ASP A 89 8.98 0.87 16.28
CA ASP A 89 8.49 -0.40 15.72
C ASP A 89 8.61 -0.46 14.21
N LEU A 90 8.62 0.70 13.56
CA LEU A 90 8.88 0.86 12.15
C LEU A 90 9.75 2.09 11.89
N VAL A 91 10.80 1.87 11.10
CA VAL A 91 11.65 2.94 10.57
C VAL A 91 11.60 2.90 9.05
N SER A 92 11.03 3.92 8.42
CA SER A 92 10.95 4.03 6.97
C SER A 92 12.14 4.81 6.41
N GLY A 93 12.70 4.36 5.31
CA GLY A 93 13.64 5.17 4.54
C GLY A 93 12.91 6.30 3.82
N TRP A 94 13.52 7.49 3.79
CA TRP A 94 13.08 8.64 3.02
C TRP A 94 14.12 9.00 1.96
N ARG A 95 13.76 8.82 0.69
CA ARG A 95 14.61 9.17 -0.45
C ARG A 95 14.61 10.68 -0.70
N LYS A 96 15.25 11.42 0.22
CA LYS A 96 15.26 12.89 0.21
C LYS A 96 15.78 13.47 -1.12
N ASN A 97 16.87 12.89 -1.65
CA ASN A 97 17.52 13.33 -2.88
C ASN A 97 17.22 12.35 -4.04
N ARG A 98 15.94 12.20 -4.37
CA ARG A 98 15.49 11.30 -5.42
C ARG A 98 15.98 11.77 -6.79
N LYS A 99 16.82 10.97 -7.46
CA LYS A 99 17.37 11.25 -8.79
C LYS A 99 16.49 10.74 -9.95
N ASP A 100 15.18 10.80 -9.78
CA ASP A 100 14.23 10.40 -10.83
C ASP A 100 14.00 11.55 -11.82
N ASN A 101 14.20 11.30 -13.10
CA ASN A 101 14.18 12.28 -14.21
C ASN A 101 12.79 12.83 -14.60
N PHE A 102 11.76 12.77 -13.72
CA PHE A 102 10.42 13.21 -14.12
C PHE A 102 9.74 14.07 -13.07
N PHE A 103 9.75 15.39 -13.30
CA PHE A 103 9.16 16.41 -12.43
C PHE A 103 7.68 16.11 -12.06
N SER A 104 6.88 15.62 -13.01
CA SER A 104 5.48 15.24 -12.79
C SER A 104 5.30 14.06 -11.83
N ARG A 105 6.23 13.08 -11.81
CA ARG A 105 6.16 11.91 -10.92
C ARG A 105 6.44 12.28 -9.47
N ILE A 106 7.36 13.22 -9.24
CA ILE A 106 7.69 13.70 -7.90
C ILE A 106 6.51 14.48 -7.32
N LEU A 107 5.87 15.34 -8.11
CA LEU A 107 4.72 16.13 -7.68
C LEU A 107 3.52 15.23 -7.31
N LEU A 108 3.14 14.31 -8.18
CA LEU A 108 2.06 13.34 -7.90
C LEU A 108 2.35 12.48 -6.66
N SER A 109 3.59 12.03 -6.50
CA SER A 109 4.00 11.28 -5.32
C SER A 109 3.90 12.11 -4.04
N LYS A 110 4.29 13.37 -4.06
CA LYS A 110 4.17 14.29 -2.90
C LYS A 110 2.71 14.54 -2.52
N ILE A 111 1.84 14.79 -3.51
CA ILE A 111 0.40 14.96 -3.27
C ILE A 111 -0.20 13.69 -2.67
N ALA A 112 0.09 12.51 -3.23
CA ALA A 112 -0.37 11.25 -2.72
C ALA A 112 0.11 11.00 -1.28
N ASN A 113 1.39 11.19 -1.00
CA ASN A 113 1.96 11.03 0.35
C ASN A 113 1.32 12.01 1.35
N TYR A 114 1.08 13.25 0.95
CA TYR A 114 0.40 14.24 1.78
C TYR A 114 -1.04 13.82 2.11
N LEU A 115 -1.80 13.39 1.11
CA LEU A 115 -3.17 12.91 1.32
C LEU A 115 -3.20 11.67 2.22
N ILE A 116 -2.34 10.69 1.97
CA ILE A 116 -2.22 9.49 2.81
C ILE A 116 -1.86 9.88 4.24
N SER A 117 -0.89 10.76 4.45
CA SER A 117 -0.48 11.23 5.77
C SER A 117 -1.61 11.94 6.52
N LYS A 118 -2.37 12.79 5.82
CA LYS A 118 -3.50 13.54 6.40
C LYS A 118 -4.64 12.63 6.82
N ILE A 119 -4.89 11.59 6.02
CA ILE A 119 -5.99 10.64 6.23
C ILE A 119 -5.64 9.65 7.34
N SER A 120 -4.46 9.03 7.26
CA SER A 120 -4.04 7.96 8.18
C SER A 120 -3.45 8.47 9.49
N GLY A 121 -3.17 9.77 9.61
CA GLY A 121 -2.46 10.34 10.76
C GLY A 121 -0.99 9.90 10.88
N VAL A 122 -0.46 9.16 9.90
CA VAL A 122 0.95 8.75 9.84
C VAL A 122 1.72 9.76 9.01
N LYS A 123 2.63 10.50 9.63
CA LYS A 123 3.43 11.52 8.95
C LYS A 123 4.69 10.91 8.37
N LEU A 124 4.68 10.55 7.09
CA LEU A 124 5.84 10.10 6.32
C LEU A 124 5.97 10.91 5.02
N ASN A 125 7.19 11.27 4.67
CA ASN A 125 7.48 11.95 3.41
C ASN A 125 7.55 10.97 2.22
N ASP A 126 7.87 9.69 2.48
CA ASP A 126 8.03 8.69 1.41
C ASP A 126 7.46 7.31 1.80
N TYR A 127 6.20 7.08 1.48
CA TYR A 127 5.57 5.76 1.66
C TYR A 127 6.10 4.70 0.68
N GLY A 128 6.63 5.13 -0.45
CA GLY A 128 7.06 4.26 -1.53
C GLY A 128 8.51 3.75 -1.41
N CYS A 129 9.25 4.13 -0.38
CA CYS A 129 10.58 3.56 -0.14
C CYS A 129 10.45 2.12 0.34
N THR A 130 11.21 1.20 -0.24
CA THR A 130 11.20 -0.21 0.15
C THR A 130 12.21 -0.53 1.24
N LEU A 131 13.22 0.32 1.42
CA LEU A 131 14.15 0.18 2.52
C LEU A 131 13.48 0.62 3.83
N LYS A 132 13.02 -0.37 4.59
CA LYS A 132 12.36 -0.17 5.89
C LYS A 132 12.80 -1.24 6.87
N ALA A 133 12.85 -0.88 8.15
CA ALA A 133 13.06 -1.82 9.25
C ALA A 133 11.80 -1.92 10.09
N TYR A 134 11.45 -3.14 10.49
CA TYR A 134 10.22 -3.47 11.19
C TYR A 134 10.51 -4.32 12.43
N ASN A 135 9.78 -4.12 13.48
CA ASN A 135 9.59 -5.11 14.53
C ASN A 135 8.84 -6.32 13.93
N ALA A 136 9.47 -7.49 13.93
CA ALA A 136 8.92 -8.69 13.30
C ALA A 136 7.57 -9.08 13.89
N ARG A 137 7.38 -8.93 15.20
CA ARG A 137 6.13 -9.24 15.89
C ARG A 137 4.95 -8.47 15.31
N LEU A 138 5.12 -7.17 15.04
CA LEU A 138 4.05 -6.35 14.48
C LEU A 138 3.83 -6.65 12.99
N LEU A 139 4.92 -6.80 12.23
CA LEU A 139 4.81 -7.05 10.78
C LEU A 139 4.14 -8.39 10.47
N LYS A 140 4.45 -9.44 11.22
CA LYS A 140 3.86 -10.79 11.05
C LYS A 140 2.38 -10.88 11.41
N ASN A 141 1.86 -9.93 12.18
CA ASN A 141 0.43 -9.84 12.49
C ASN A 141 -0.38 -9.15 11.37
N ILE A 142 0.27 -8.64 10.33
CA ILE A 142 -0.38 -7.97 9.21
C ILE A 142 -0.57 -8.98 8.07
N VAL A 143 -1.81 -9.30 7.75
CA VAL A 143 -2.14 -10.07 6.55
C VAL A 143 -1.97 -9.18 5.32
N MET A 144 -1.04 -9.53 4.44
CA MET A 144 -0.68 -8.71 3.29
C MET A 144 -1.35 -9.21 2.01
N TYR A 145 -2.08 -8.31 1.32
CA TYR A 145 -2.71 -8.59 0.02
C TYR A 145 -2.70 -7.35 -0.88
N GLY A 146 -2.95 -7.51 -2.17
CA GLY A 146 -3.01 -6.41 -3.13
C GLY A 146 -1.74 -5.54 -3.16
N GLU A 147 -1.88 -4.24 -3.06
CA GLU A 147 -0.75 -3.28 -3.05
C GLU A 147 -0.39 -2.79 -1.63
N MET A 148 -0.71 -3.58 -0.59
CA MET A 148 -0.57 -3.18 0.83
C MET A 148 0.85 -2.88 1.28
N HIS A 149 1.88 -3.35 0.57
CA HIS A 149 3.29 -3.11 0.94
C HIS A 149 3.63 -1.64 1.18
N ARG A 150 2.89 -0.71 0.56
CA ARG A 150 3.07 0.75 0.76
C ARG A 150 2.45 1.25 2.05
N PHE A 151 1.40 0.59 2.49
CA PHE A 151 0.54 1.03 3.59
C PHE A 151 0.82 0.30 4.90
N ILE A 152 1.79 -0.62 4.93
CA ILE A 152 2.24 -1.28 6.17
C ILE A 152 2.48 -0.28 7.33
N PRO A 153 3.05 0.93 7.11
CA PRO A 153 3.18 1.91 8.18
C PRO A 153 1.84 2.26 8.84
N ILE A 154 0.76 2.33 8.07
CA ILE A 154 -0.58 2.65 8.59
C ILE A 154 -1.09 1.51 9.46
N TYR A 155 -0.95 0.28 9.01
CA TYR A 155 -1.36 -0.91 9.79
C TYR A 155 -0.57 -1.03 11.09
N ILE A 156 0.74 -0.79 11.05
CA ILE A 156 1.57 -0.76 12.26
C ILE A 156 1.09 0.33 13.23
N LYS A 157 0.69 1.51 12.71
CA LYS A 157 0.11 2.57 13.54
C LYS A 157 -1.20 2.14 14.20
N TRP A 158 -2.09 1.46 13.49
CA TRP A 158 -3.34 0.94 14.05
C TRP A 158 -3.12 -0.13 15.12
N LEU A 159 -2.03 -0.91 15.00
CA LEU A 159 -1.59 -1.82 16.06
C LEU A 159 -0.92 -1.13 17.24
N GLY A 160 -0.87 0.20 17.26
CA GLY A 160 -0.26 1.00 18.33
C GLY A 160 1.25 1.20 18.19
N GLY A 161 1.87 0.77 17.07
CA GLY A 161 3.31 0.86 16.85
C GLY A 161 3.81 2.30 16.68
N LYS A 162 5.05 2.53 17.11
CA LYS A 162 5.78 3.80 16.97
C LYS A 162 6.53 3.83 15.63
N ILE A 163 6.28 4.86 14.84
CA ILE A 163 6.80 5.00 13.48
C ILE A 163 7.69 6.22 13.36
N THR A 164 8.79 6.08 12.64
CA THR A 164 9.65 7.21 12.25
C THR A 164 10.20 6.99 10.85
N GLU A 165 10.80 8.03 10.28
CA GLU A 165 11.53 7.94 9.01
C GLU A 165 12.92 8.55 9.15
N ILE A 166 13.83 8.08 8.32
CA ILE A 166 15.19 8.62 8.21
C ILE A 166 15.56 8.83 6.74
N PRO A 167 16.35 9.86 6.42
CA PRO A 167 16.89 10.01 5.07
C PRO A 167 17.81 8.84 4.74
N VAL A 168 17.66 8.30 3.52
CA VAL A 168 18.47 7.21 2.99
C VAL A 168 19.04 7.58 1.62
N ASN A 169 20.16 6.97 1.27
CA ASN A 169 20.77 7.11 -0.03
C ASN A 169 19.96 6.39 -1.10
N HIS A 170 19.81 7.01 -2.25
CA HIS A 170 19.09 6.45 -3.38
C HIS A 170 19.87 6.66 -4.68
N TYR A 171 20.14 5.56 -5.37
CA TYR A 171 20.88 5.54 -6.62
C TYR A 171 19.95 5.41 -7.83
N PRO A 172 20.37 5.93 -9.00
CA PRO A 172 19.61 5.72 -10.22
C PRO A 172 19.63 4.22 -10.60
N ARG A 173 18.53 3.75 -11.16
CA ARG A 173 18.42 2.38 -11.64
C ARG A 173 19.45 2.09 -12.72
N LYS A 174 20.21 1.02 -12.57
CA LYS A 174 21.24 0.60 -13.54
C LYS A 174 20.65 -0.33 -14.62
N TYR A 175 19.68 -1.18 -14.27
CA TYR A 175 19.12 -2.21 -15.16
C TYR A 175 17.59 -2.18 -15.14
N GLY A 176 16.96 -2.61 -16.24
CA GLY A 176 15.52 -2.75 -16.37
C GLY A 176 14.80 -1.49 -16.80
N LYS A 177 13.58 -1.67 -17.35
CA LYS A 177 12.68 -0.58 -17.75
C LYS A 177 11.68 -0.25 -16.64
N THR A 178 11.33 1.01 -16.50
CA THR A 178 10.28 1.42 -15.55
C THR A 178 8.92 0.90 -16.02
N LYS A 179 8.27 0.04 -15.23
CA LYS A 179 6.94 -0.51 -15.53
C LYS A 179 5.78 0.47 -15.27
N TYR A 180 6.03 1.78 -15.14
CA TYR A 180 5.03 2.72 -14.62
C TYR A 180 4.49 3.67 -15.68
N GLY A 181 3.18 3.53 -16.01
CA GLY A 181 2.39 4.42 -16.85
C GLY A 181 1.38 5.27 -16.05
N LEU A 182 0.49 6.00 -16.76
CA LEU A 182 -0.61 6.82 -16.19
C LEU A 182 -1.61 6.00 -15.36
N SER A 183 -1.71 4.69 -15.59
CA SER A 183 -2.51 3.75 -14.78
C SER A 183 -2.18 3.77 -13.27
N ARG A 184 -1.00 4.27 -12.90
CA ARG A 184 -0.60 4.42 -11.49
C ARG A 184 -1.46 5.45 -10.74
N VAL A 185 -1.91 6.51 -11.40
CA VAL A 185 -2.74 7.55 -10.76
C VAL A 185 -4.05 6.93 -10.28
N TYR A 186 -4.69 6.14 -11.14
CA TYR A 186 -5.92 5.43 -10.77
C TYR A 186 -5.69 4.45 -9.61
N LYS A 187 -4.59 3.66 -9.65
CA LYS A 187 -4.26 2.74 -8.57
C LYS A 187 -4.04 3.45 -7.24
N VAL A 188 -3.25 4.55 -7.23
CA VAL A 188 -3.02 5.35 -6.01
C VAL A 188 -4.33 5.93 -5.47
N PHE A 189 -5.23 6.41 -6.35
CA PHE A 189 -6.53 6.92 -5.94
C PHE A 189 -7.41 5.82 -5.32
N SER A 190 -7.47 4.65 -5.95
CA SER A 190 -8.18 3.48 -5.41
C SER A 190 -7.61 3.02 -4.07
N ASP A 191 -6.29 3.04 -3.92
CA ASP A 191 -5.61 2.70 -2.68
C ASP A 191 -5.95 3.69 -1.55
N ILE A 192 -6.04 4.99 -1.85
CA ILE A 192 -6.45 6.03 -0.88
C ILE A 192 -7.89 5.79 -0.42
N ILE A 193 -8.80 5.49 -1.34
CA ILE A 193 -10.19 5.15 -0.99
C ILE A 193 -10.23 3.92 -0.10
N LEU A 194 -9.48 2.87 -0.44
CA LEU A 194 -9.41 1.65 0.35
C LEU A 194 -8.93 1.92 1.77
N ILE A 195 -7.88 2.73 1.95
CA ILE A 195 -7.38 3.11 3.27
C ILE A 195 -8.45 3.87 4.06
N LEU A 196 -9.13 4.83 3.43
CA LEU A 196 -10.22 5.58 4.07
C LEU A 196 -11.34 4.65 4.56
N LEU A 197 -11.72 3.67 3.72
CA LEU A 197 -12.75 2.70 4.07
C LEU A 197 -12.32 1.83 5.25
N ILE A 198 -11.08 1.35 5.21
CA ILE A 198 -10.54 0.50 6.30
C ILE A 198 -10.37 1.31 7.58
N ASP A 199 -9.77 2.49 7.53
CA ASP A 199 -9.50 3.32 8.72
C ASP A 199 -10.79 3.71 9.45
N LYS A 200 -11.80 4.19 8.73
CA LYS A 200 -13.03 4.71 9.33
C LYS A 200 -14.11 3.66 9.57
N TYR A 201 -14.22 2.67 8.69
CA TYR A 201 -15.42 1.85 8.59
C TYR A 201 -15.19 0.36 8.80
N PHE A 202 -13.91 -0.10 8.91
CA PHE A 202 -13.64 -1.53 9.12
C PHE A 202 -14.32 -2.09 10.38
N THR A 203 -14.33 -1.31 11.47
CA THR A 203 -14.98 -1.72 12.72
C THR A 203 -16.46 -1.35 12.79
N LYS A 204 -16.93 -0.45 11.91
CA LYS A 204 -18.30 0.07 11.91
C LYS A 204 -18.84 0.23 10.48
N PRO A 205 -18.94 -0.85 9.68
CA PRO A 205 -19.36 -0.78 8.28
C PRO A 205 -20.77 -0.23 8.11
N MET A 206 -21.64 -0.44 9.10
CA MET A 206 -23.01 0.08 9.08
C MET A 206 -23.10 1.61 9.04
N HIS A 207 -22.08 2.35 9.55
CA HIS A 207 -22.09 3.81 9.45
C HIS A 207 -21.93 4.29 8.00
N LEU A 208 -21.17 3.54 7.17
CA LEU A 208 -21.02 3.85 5.75
C LEU A 208 -22.26 3.45 4.96
N PHE A 209 -22.59 2.16 5.02
CA PHE A 209 -23.71 1.61 4.22
C PHE A 209 -25.06 2.14 4.66
N GLY A 210 -25.30 2.26 5.97
CA GLY A 210 -26.52 2.82 6.52
C GLY A 210 -26.72 4.29 6.13
N GLY A 211 -25.65 5.10 6.18
CA GLY A 211 -25.71 6.49 5.71
C GLY A 211 -26.04 6.58 4.21
N PHE A 212 -25.41 5.73 3.40
CA PHE A 212 -25.68 5.67 1.97
C PHE A 212 -27.12 5.24 1.66
N SER A 213 -27.62 4.22 2.38
CA SER A 213 -28.99 3.73 2.23
C SER A 213 -30.02 4.78 2.62
N ILE A 214 -29.81 5.52 3.72
CA ILE A 214 -30.71 6.62 4.13
C ILE A 214 -30.79 7.70 3.05
N ILE A 215 -29.64 8.11 2.48
CA ILE A 215 -29.61 9.12 1.42
C ILE A 215 -30.37 8.62 0.19
N ASN A 216 -30.14 7.37 -0.25
CA ASN A 216 -30.85 6.79 -1.38
C ASN A 216 -32.35 6.70 -1.11
N PHE A 217 -32.73 6.29 0.09
CA PHE A 217 -34.14 6.22 0.49
C PHE A 217 -34.84 7.59 0.43
N ILE A 218 -34.16 8.66 0.89
CA ILE A 218 -34.66 10.04 0.79
C ILE A 218 -34.86 10.43 -0.67
N PHE A 219 -33.89 10.14 -1.55
CA PHE A 219 -34.06 10.40 -2.99
C PHE A 219 -35.21 9.61 -3.59
N GLY A 220 -35.38 8.33 -3.19
CA GLY A 220 -36.53 7.53 -3.59
C GLY A 220 -37.86 8.18 -3.22
N ILE A 221 -38.01 8.70 -1.99
CA ILE A 221 -39.21 9.41 -1.53
C ILE A 221 -39.41 10.71 -2.36
N ILE A 222 -38.36 11.47 -2.60
CA ILE A 222 -38.46 12.73 -3.39
C ILE A 222 -38.96 12.41 -4.80
N PHE A 223 -38.40 11.42 -5.49
CA PHE A 223 -38.84 11.03 -6.82
C PHE A 223 -40.27 10.47 -6.81
N PHE A 224 -40.66 9.74 -5.76
CA PHE A 224 -42.01 9.24 -5.59
C PHE A 224 -43.01 10.40 -5.45
N ILE A 225 -42.73 11.40 -4.61
CA ILE A 225 -43.58 12.59 -4.45
C ILE A 225 -43.69 13.36 -5.77
N LEU A 226 -42.54 13.52 -6.48
CA LEU A 226 -42.52 14.20 -7.78
C LEU A 226 -43.37 13.45 -8.82
N MET A 227 -43.36 12.12 -8.81
CA MET A 227 -44.17 11.28 -9.67
C MET A 227 -45.68 11.50 -9.39
N ILE A 228 -46.08 11.57 -8.11
CA ILE A 228 -47.47 11.85 -7.70
C ILE A 228 -47.85 13.26 -8.15
N TYR A 229 -47.01 14.25 -7.93
CA TYR A 229 -47.25 15.64 -8.34
C TYR A 229 -47.48 15.75 -9.86
N ILE A 230 -46.66 15.11 -10.69
CA ILE A 230 -46.82 15.11 -12.15
C ILE A 230 -48.12 14.44 -12.59
N LYS A 231 -48.52 13.34 -11.90
CA LYS A 231 -49.73 12.62 -12.19
C LYS A 231 -51.00 13.47 -11.97
N TYR A 232 -51.03 14.27 -10.91
CA TYR A 232 -52.17 15.10 -10.54
C TYR A 232 -52.10 16.55 -11.04
N SER A 233 -50.97 16.98 -11.55
CA SER A 233 -50.77 18.29 -12.15
C SER A 233 -51.40 18.32 -13.55
N SER A 234 -51.87 19.50 -13.97
CA SER A 234 -52.44 19.75 -15.32
C SER A 234 -51.42 19.57 -16.46
N ILE A 235 -50.20 19.18 -16.15
CA ILE A 235 -49.15 18.87 -17.09
C ILE A 235 -49.47 17.47 -17.68
N ASN A 236 -49.99 17.44 -18.91
CA ASN A 236 -50.38 16.24 -19.68
C ASN A 236 -49.17 15.35 -20.05
N LEU A 237 -48.23 15.13 -19.12
CA LEU A 237 -47.11 14.22 -19.27
C LEU A 237 -47.52 12.81 -18.79
N ALA A 238 -47.58 11.86 -19.70
CA ALA A 238 -47.80 10.47 -19.35
C ALA A 238 -46.63 10.00 -18.45
N PHE A 239 -46.80 9.98 -17.12
CA PHE A 239 -45.77 9.70 -16.13
C PHE A 239 -45.01 8.39 -16.38
N HIS A 240 -45.66 7.39 -17.00
CA HIS A 240 -45.07 6.10 -17.37
C HIS A 240 -44.07 6.21 -18.53
N LYS A 241 -44.06 7.33 -19.28
CA LYS A 241 -43.06 7.63 -20.32
C LYS A 241 -41.87 8.43 -19.77
N THR A 242 -41.91 8.82 -18.49
CA THR A 242 -40.79 9.50 -17.83
C THR A 242 -39.88 8.46 -17.15
N PRO A 243 -38.60 8.77 -16.89
CA PRO A 243 -37.70 7.88 -16.14
C PRO A 243 -38.00 7.80 -14.64
N LEU A 244 -38.99 8.58 -14.13
CA LEU A 244 -39.30 8.67 -12.72
C LEU A 244 -39.64 7.32 -12.05
N PRO A 245 -40.51 6.46 -12.60
CA PRO A 245 -40.82 5.17 -11.97
C PRO A 245 -39.56 4.29 -11.80
N SER A 246 -38.71 4.24 -12.81
CA SER A 246 -37.44 3.48 -12.74
C SER A 246 -36.46 4.08 -11.74
N LEU A 247 -36.40 5.40 -11.60
CA LEU A 247 -35.57 6.07 -10.60
C LEU A 247 -36.07 5.80 -9.17
N VAL A 248 -37.38 5.83 -8.94
CA VAL A 248 -37.96 5.47 -7.62
C VAL A 248 -37.55 4.06 -7.23
N VAL A 249 -37.74 3.09 -8.12
CA VAL A 249 -37.33 1.69 -7.87
C VAL A 249 -35.83 1.58 -7.63
N LEU A 250 -35.00 2.24 -8.45
CA LEU A 250 -33.54 2.21 -8.31
C LEU A 250 -33.10 2.71 -6.94
N PHE A 251 -33.61 3.88 -6.49
CA PHE A 251 -33.17 4.50 -5.24
C PHE A 251 -33.78 3.86 -3.98
N ILE A 252 -34.84 3.08 -4.10
CA ILE A 252 -35.41 2.31 -2.95
C ILE A 252 -34.69 0.96 -2.79
N LEU A 253 -34.22 0.34 -3.89
CA LEU A 253 -33.61 -0.98 -3.86
C LEU A 253 -32.10 -0.97 -3.55
N ILE A 254 -31.43 0.18 -3.64
CA ILE A 254 -30.02 0.37 -3.27
C ILE A 254 -29.92 0.84 -1.82
#